data_0e04c5a3b3e56bd2e66adfa4ed0ec058
#
_entry.id   0e04c5a3b3e56bd2e66adfa4ed0ec058
#
_cell.length_a   1.000
_cell.length_b   1.000
_cell.length_c   1.000
_cell.angle_alpha   90.00
_cell.angle_beta   90.00
_cell.angle_gamma   90.00
#
_symmetry.space_group_name_H-M   'P 1'
#
loop_
_entity.id
_entity.type
_entity.pdbx_description
1 polymer ?
#
loop_
_entity_poly.entity_id
_entity_poly.type
_entity_poly.pdbx_seq_one_letter_code
_entity_poly.pdbx_strand_id
1 'polypeptide(L)'
;MKKIKDFNEIISNFIKIYKYNKNTKKNIIKAVIIDLIIIIIYFLYPLIIAKSLLALSNNKLNILLIMVIALFVIDSADSLLKYLFSIIFNKINYQIKKNIQLELISESLKINQSTLNQTSSGILIERINNDTNNLAKNITNLLDLLMSLLGRIGLIFA
;
A
#
# COMPACT_ATOMS: atom_id res chain seq x y z
N MET A 1 25.90 0.08 12.67
CA MET A 1 26.31 0.05 11.26
C MET A 1 25.61 -1.05 10.44
N LYS A 2 25.34 -2.27 10.95
CA LYS A 2 24.68 -3.36 10.21
C LYS A 2 23.26 -2.97 9.74
N LYS A 3 22.43 -2.38 10.60
CA LYS A 3 21.03 -1.95 10.29
C LYS A 3 20.91 -0.92 9.16
N ILE A 4 21.89 -0.03 8.98
CA ILE A 4 21.86 1.00 7.90
C ILE A 4 22.22 0.35 6.56
N LYS A 5 23.11 -0.65 6.56
CA LYS A 5 23.46 -1.42 5.36
C LYS A 5 22.29 -2.24 4.85
N ASP A 6 21.55 -2.87 5.78
CA ASP A 6 20.34 -3.62 5.48
C ASP A 6 19.23 -2.72 4.91
N PHE A 7 19.09 -1.48 5.43
CA PHE A 7 18.12 -0.51 4.93
C PHE A 7 18.45 -0.01 3.51
N ASN A 8 19.71 0.29 3.23
CA ASN A 8 20.16 0.69 1.90
C ASN A 8 20.03 -0.44 0.87
N GLU A 9 20.23 -1.68 1.29
CA GLU A 9 20.05 -2.86 0.45
C GLU A 9 18.55 -3.08 0.13
N ILE A 10 17.69 -2.91 1.11
CA ILE A 10 16.22 -2.96 0.93
C ILE A 10 15.76 -1.87 -0.05
N ILE A 11 16.24 -0.62 0.11
CA ILE A 11 15.92 0.48 -0.81
C ILE A 11 16.45 0.19 -2.23
N SER A 12 17.68 -0.32 -2.35
CA SER A 12 18.26 -0.68 -3.65
C SER A 12 17.44 -1.76 -4.36
N ASN A 13 17.03 -2.79 -3.64
CA ASN A 13 16.19 -3.86 -4.16
C ASN A 13 14.78 -3.36 -4.51
N PHE A 14 14.24 -2.44 -3.71
CA PHE A 14 12.97 -1.77 -4.00
C PHE A 14 13.04 -0.95 -5.29
N ILE A 15 14.10 -0.18 -5.50
CA ILE A 15 14.34 0.61 -6.72
C ILE A 15 14.49 -0.32 -7.94
N LYS A 16 15.14 -1.47 -7.80
CA LYS A 16 15.24 -2.48 -8.88
C LYS A 16 13.85 -3.00 -9.26
N ILE A 17 13.04 -3.41 -8.30
CA ILE A 17 11.66 -3.91 -8.53
C ILE A 17 10.79 -2.81 -9.17
N TYR A 18 10.92 -1.56 -8.72
CA TYR A 18 10.24 -0.40 -9.28
C TYR A 18 10.62 -0.13 -10.75
N LYS A 19 11.89 -0.39 -11.11
CA LYS A 19 12.40 -0.17 -12.47
C LYS A 19 11.88 -1.21 -13.48
N TYR A 20 11.53 -2.41 -13.02
CA TYR A 20 11.24 -3.56 -13.88
C TYR A 20 9.84 -3.57 -14.52
N ASN A 21 8.87 -2.77 -14.06
CA ASN A 21 7.53 -2.84 -14.65
C ASN A 21 6.79 -1.51 -14.75
N LYS A 22 6.66 -1.00 -15.98
CA LYS A 22 5.94 0.25 -16.30
C LYS A 22 4.47 0.26 -15.80
N ASN A 23 3.81 -0.91 -15.78
CA ASN A 23 2.43 -1.04 -15.32
C ASN A 23 2.31 -0.96 -13.79
N THR A 24 3.27 -1.52 -13.05
CA THR A 24 3.32 -1.40 -11.59
C THR A 24 3.52 0.06 -11.17
N LYS A 25 4.38 0.80 -11.87
CA LYS A 25 4.60 2.23 -11.64
C LYS A 25 3.30 3.04 -11.74
N LYS A 26 2.50 2.81 -12.80
CA LYS A 26 1.20 3.50 -12.97
C LYS A 26 0.24 3.21 -11.82
N ASN A 27 0.18 1.96 -11.35
CA ASN A 27 -0.69 1.57 -10.25
C ASN A 27 -0.22 2.17 -8.91
N ILE A 28 1.10 2.25 -8.67
CA ILE A 28 1.65 2.92 -7.48
C ILE A 28 1.28 4.41 -7.49
N ILE A 29 1.43 5.11 -8.61
CA ILE A 29 1.05 6.53 -8.72
C ILE A 29 -0.45 6.70 -8.42
N LYS A 30 -1.31 5.83 -8.96
CA LYS A 30 -2.76 5.87 -8.66
C LYS A 30 -3.04 5.65 -7.18
N ALA A 31 -2.37 4.68 -6.54
CA ALA A 31 -2.53 4.43 -5.11
C ALA A 31 -2.13 5.65 -4.28
N VAL A 32 -0.99 6.28 -4.59
CA VAL A 32 -0.52 7.52 -3.92
C VAL A 32 -1.53 8.66 -4.08
N ILE A 33 -2.09 8.85 -5.28
CA ILE A 33 -3.10 9.89 -5.51
C ILE A 33 -4.35 9.65 -4.66
N ILE A 34 -4.84 8.41 -4.59
CA ILE A 34 -6.02 8.07 -3.78
C ILE A 34 -5.71 8.28 -2.29
N ASP A 35 -4.54 7.88 -1.83
CA ASP A 35 -4.11 8.05 -0.44
C ASP A 35 -4.04 9.54 -0.06
N LEU A 36 -3.49 10.39 -0.94
CA LEU A 36 -3.49 11.84 -0.74
C LEU A 36 -4.92 12.42 -0.63
N ILE A 37 -5.87 11.93 -1.42
CA ILE A 37 -7.28 12.36 -1.33
C ILE A 37 -7.87 11.92 0.01
N ILE A 38 -7.58 10.71 0.49
CA ILE A 38 -8.01 10.21 1.81
C ILE A 38 -7.45 11.10 2.91
N ILE A 39 -6.18 11.49 2.85
CA ILE A 39 -5.55 12.39 3.81
C ILE A 39 -6.30 13.73 3.84
N ILE A 40 -6.62 14.32 2.69
CA ILE A 40 -7.38 15.57 2.62
C ILE A 40 -8.75 15.42 3.30
N ILE A 41 -9.43 14.29 3.11
CA ILE A 41 -10.70 14.00 3.77
C ILE A 41 -10.52 13.99 5.29
N TYR A 42 -9.45 13.40 5.82
CA TYR A 42 -9.17 13.38 7.25
C TYR A 42 -8.99 14.77 7.86
N PHE A 43 -8.52 15.76 7.11
CA PHE A 43 -8.47 17.15 7.58
C PHE A 43 -9.85 17.79 7.74
N LEU A 44 -10.86 17.32 7.01
CA LEU A 44 -12.21 17.86 7.10
C LEU A 44 -12.96 17.39 8.37
N TYR A 45 -12.61 16.20 8.91
CA TYR A 45 -13.30 15.65 10.09
C TYR A 45 -13.27 16.57 11.31
N PRO A 46 -12.12 17.01 11.82
CA PRO A 46 -12.07 17.87 12.99
C PRO A 46 -12.80 19.19 12.79
N LEU A 47 -12.79 19.74 11.58
CA LEU A 47 -13.49 20.98 11.24
C LEU A 47 -15.03 20.81 11.33
N ILE A 48 -15.55 19.70 10.82
CA ILE A 48 -16.98 19.41 10.86
C ILE A 48 -17.42 19.10 12.30
N ILE A 49 -16.63 18.33 13.03
CA ILE A 49 -16.90 18.03 14.45
C ILE A 49 -16.94 19.31 15.29
N ALA A 50 -15.97 20.20 15.11
CA ALA A 50 -15.93 21.49 15.83
C ALA A 50 -17.16 22.33 15.51
N LYS A 51 -17.56 22.43 14.24
CA LYS A 51 -18.79 23.14 13.86
C LYS A 51 -20.05 22.48 14.40
N SER A 52 -20.10 21.15 14.46
CA SER A 52 -21.21 20.41 15.06
C SER A 52 -21.39 20.72 16.53
N LEU A 53 -20.27 20.77 17.30
CA LEU A 53 -20.28 21.10 18.71
C LEU A 53 -20.71 22.56 18.95
N LEU A 54 -20.24 23.50 18.13
CA LEU A 54 -20.68 24.90 18.20
C LEU A 54 -22.18 25.06 17.85
N ALA A 55 -22.70 24.29 16.90
CA ALA A 55 -24.10 24.30 16.54
C ALA A 55 -24.98 23.76 17.69
N LEU A 56 -24.48 22.71 18.37
CA LEU A 56 -25.14 22.13 19.53
C LEU A 56 -25.20 23.12 20.70
N SER A 57 -24.06 23.75 21.05
CA SER A 57 -23.96 24.73 22.14
C SER A 57 -24.86 25.97 21.91
N ASN A 58 -25.08 26.36 20.67
CA ASN A 58 -25.90 27.49 20.27
C ASN A 58 -27.38 27.12 19.98
N ASN A 59 -27.78 25.88 20.26
CA ASN A 59 -29.15 25.34 19.98
C ASN A 59 -29.57 25.49 18.48
N LYS A 60 -28.62 25.48 17.55
CA LYS A 60 -28.87 25.61 16.11
C LYS A 60 -29.10 24.23 15.46
N LEU A 61 -30.24 23.62 15.69
CA LEU A 61 -30.57 22.25 15.23
C LEU A 61 -30.43 22.07 13.70
N ASN A 62 -30.79 23.06 12.90
CA ASN A 62 -30.69 22.98 11.44
C ASN A 62 -29.22 22.84 10.99
N ILE A 63 -28.28 23.57 11.62
CA ILE A 63 -26.87 23.49 11.29
C ILE A 63 -26.30 22.14 11.74
N LEU A 64 -26.74 21.66 12.91
CA LEU A 64 -26.34 20.34 13.42
C LEU A 64 -26.74 19.22 12.44
N LEU A 65 -27.99 19.24 11.95
CA LEU A 65 -28.44 18.26 10.95
C LEU A 65 -27.61 18.28 9.67
N ILE A 66 -27.30 19.47 9.16
CA ILE A 66 -26.44 19.61 7.98
C ILE A 66 -25.06 19.00 8.23
N MET A 67 -24.46 19.24 9.42
CA MET A 67 -23.14 18.69 9.76
C MET A 67 -23.17 17.16 9.90
N VAL A 68 -24.23 16.59 10.46
CA VAL A 68 -24.42 15.13 10.56
C VAL A 68 -24.51 14.50 9.15
N ILE A 69 -25.29 15.12 8.26
CA ILE A 69 -25.37 14.65 6.86
C ILE A 69 -23.99 14.77 6.18
N ALA A 70 -23.26 15.86 6.41
CA ALA A 70 -21.92 16.05 5.86
C ALA A 70 -20.94 14.97 6.34
N LEU A 71 -20.98 14.58 7.63
CA LEU A 71 -20.19 13.47 8.16
C LEU A 71 -20.54 12.16 7.45
N PHE A 72 -21.82 11.85 7.29
CA PHE A 72 -22.24 10.63 6.59
C PHE A 72 -21.74 10.58 5.13
N VAL A 73 -21.79 11.70 4.42
CA VAL A 73 -21.29 11.79 3.04
C VAL A 73 -19.77 11.57 2.99
N ILE A 74 -19.04 12.18 3.93
CA ILE A 74 -17.60 12.06 4.02
C ILE A 74 -17.19 10.62 4.39
N ASP A 75 -17.85 9.98 5.35
CA ASP A 75 -17.60 8.57 5.71
C ASP A 75 -17.86 7.62 4.53
N SER A 76 -18.91 7.88 3.77
CA SER A 76 -19.24 7.10 2.58
C SER A 76 -18.17 7.27 1.49
N ALA A 77 -17.71 8.50 1.27
CA ALA A 77 -16.63 8.80 0.31
C ALA A 77 -15.30 8.17 0.73
N ASP A 78 -14.94 8.26 2.01
CA ASP A 78 -13.74 7.62 2.57
C ASP A 78 -13.77 6.11 2.37
N SER A 79 -14.89 5.47 2.67
CA SER A 79 -15.07 4.02 2.49
C SER A 79 -14.93 3.59 1.04
N LEU A 80 -15.48 4.34 0.10
CA LEU A 80 -15.33 4.08 -1.33
C LEU A 80 -13.87 4.24 -1.80
N LEU A 81 -13.19 5.28 -1.35
CA LEU A 81 -11.78 5.51 -1.69
C LEU A 81 -10.87 4.43 -1.13
N LYS A 82 -11.08 3.99 0.11
CA LYS A 82 -10.35 2.86 0.71
C LYS A 82 -10.59 1.56 -0.05
N TYR A 83 -11.80 1.32 -0.52
CA TYR A 83 -12.10 0.16 -1.36
C TYR A 83 -11.32 0.21 -2.68
N LEU A 84 -11.33 1.35 -3.38
CA LEU A 84 -10.57 1.55 -4.61
C LEU A 84 -9.06 1.41 -4.38
N PHE A 85 -8.54 1.96 -3.28
CA PHE A 85 -7.16 1.81 -2.85
C PHE A 85 -6.79 0.34 -2.68
N SER A 86 -7.63 -0.42 -1.96
CA SER A 86 -7.41 -1.86 -1.74
C SER A 86 -7.34 -2.66 -3.04
N ILE A 87 -8.21 -2.38 -4.02
CA ILE A 87 -8.16 -3.04 -5.33
C ILE A 87 -6.83 -2.78 -6.04
N ILE A 88 -6.41 -1.51 -6.07
CA ILE A 88 -5.16 -1.12 -6.73
C ILE A 88 -3.96 -1.73 -6.00
N PHE A 89 -3.97 -1.73 -4.69
CA PHE A 89 -2.91 -2.27 -3.84
C PHE A 89 -2.76 -3.80 -4.03
N ASN A 90 -3.87 -4.52 -4.08
CA ASN A 90 -3.86 -5.96 -4.39
C ASN A 90 -3.31 -6.23 -5.79
N LYS A 91 -3.61 -5.37 -6.77
CA LYS A 91 -3.06 -5.48 -8.12
C LYS A 91 -1.54 -5.24 -8.14
N ILE A 92 -1.05 -4.28 -7.37
CA ILE A 92 0.39 -4.03 -7.19
C ILE A 92 1.06 -5.27 -6.60
N ASN A 93 0.51 -5.82 -5.51
CA ASN A 93 1.02 -7.02 -4.86
C ASN A 93 1.11 -8.21 -5.84
N TYR A 94 0.05 -8.46 -6.60
CA TYR A 94 0.03 -9.50 -7.62
C TYR A 94 1.10 -9.30 -8.70
N GLN A 95 1.29 -8.06 -9.18
CA GLN A 95 2.30 -7.74 -10.18
C GLN A 95 3.72 -7.95 -9.66
N ILE A 96 4.00 -7.54 -8.43
CA ILE A 96 5.29 -7.76 -7.76
C ILE A 96 5.55 -9.26 -7.63
N LYS A 97 4.58 -10.00 -7.08
CA LYS A 97 4.67 -11.46 -6.95
C LYS A 97 4.97 -12.14 -8.27
N LYS A 98 4.20 -11.83 -9.33
CA LYS A 98 4.38 -12.40 -10.66
C LYS A 98 5.79 -12.14 -11.21
N ASN A 99 6.31 -10.93 -11.07
CA ASN A 99 7.62 -10.57 -11.58
C ASN A 99 8.74 -11.34 -10.86
N ILE A 100 8.67 -11.42 -9.53
CA ILE A 100 9.65 -12.19 -8.74
C ILE A 100 9.58 -13.68 -9.12
N GLN A 101 8.39 -14.24 -9.28
CA GLN A 101 8.23 -15.64 -9.69
C GLN A 101 8.86 -15.91 -11.06
N LEU A 102 8.61 -15.05 -12.04
CA LEU A 102 9.17 -15.21 -13.38
C LEU A 102 10.70 -15.12 -13.37
N GLU A 103 11.27 -14.20 -12.57
CA GLU A 103 12.70 -14.07 -12.42
C GLU A 103 13.33 -15.32 -11.76
N LEU A 104 12.76 -15.79 -10.65
CA LEU A 104 13.22 -16.99 -9.98
C LEU A 104 13.12 -18.24 -10.86
N ILE A 105 12.04 -18.40 -11.60
CA ILE A 105 11.88 -19.52 -12.53
C ILE A 105 12.93 -19.42 -13.65
N SER A 106 13.14 -18.23 -14.22
CA SER A 106 14.16 -18.04 -15.29
C SER A 106 15.56 -18.35 -14.81
N GLU A 107 15.91 -17.97 -13.57
CA GLU A 107 17.21 -18.30 -12.98
C GLU A 107 17.32 -19.79 -12.63
N SER A 108 16.25 -20.40 -12.14
CA SER A 108 16.21 -21.84 -11.84
C SER A 108 16.43 -22.71 -13.09
N LEU A 109 15.95 -22.27 -14.25
CA LEU A 109 16.15 -22.97 -15.53
C LEU A 109 17.60 -22.91 -16.04
N LYS A 110 18.41 -21.97 -15.53
CA LYS A 110 19.84 -21.85 -15.87
C LYS A 110 20.73 -22.76 -15.01
N ILE A 111 20.18 -23.32 -13.93
CA ILE A 111 20.94 -24.20 -13.02
C ILE A 111 21.15 -25.55 -13.69
N ASN A 112 22.37 -26.06 -13.61
CA ASN A 112 22.80 -27.32 -14.23
C ASN A 112 21.94 -28.50 -13.73
N GLN A 113 21.58 -29.38 -14.64
CA GLN A 113 20.68 -30.52 -14.43
C GLN A 113 21.18 -31.48 -13.30
N SER A 114 22.51 -31.52 -13.05
CA SER A 114 23.12 -32.29 -11.97
C SER A 114 22.75 -31.78 -10.57
N THR A 115 22.53 -30.48 -10.41
CA THR A 115 22.12 -29.86 -9.13
C THR A 115 20.61 -29.97 -8.90
N LEU A 116 19.82 -29.96 -9.98
CA LEU A 116 18.38 -30.17 -9.97
C LEU A 116 18.00 -31.60 -9.55
N ASN A 117 18.81 -32.59 -9.90
CA ASN A 117 18.59 -34.00 -9.54
C ASN A 117 18.76 -34.28 -8.05
N GLN A 118 19.45 -33.41 -7.30
CA GLN A 118 19.63 -33.53 -5.84
C GLN A 118 18.45 -32.95 -5.03
N THR A 119 17.64 -32.09 -5.64
CA THR A 119 16.47 -31.50 -5.00
C THR A 119 15.23 -31.86 -5.82
N SER A 120 14.22 -32.47 -5.23
CA SER A 120 13.02 -32.79 -5.98
C SER A 120 12.39 -31.51 -6.52
N SER A 121 11.99 -31.54 -7.80
CA SER A 121 11.38 -30.36 -8.47
C SER A 121 10.18 -29.81 -7.71
N GLY A 122 9.45 -30.64 -6.97
CA GLY A 122 8.34 -30.24 -6.11
C GLY A 122 8.76 -29.32 -4.97
N ILE A 123 9.86 -29.65 -4.28
CA ILE A 123 10.41 -28.83 -3.17
C ILE A 123 10.88 -27.47 -3.71
N LEU A 124 11.48 -27.45 -4.90
CA LEU A 124 11.94 -26.20 -5.52
C LEU A 124 10.77 -25.28 -5.86
N ILE A 125 9.71 -25.80 -6.45
CA ILE A 125 8.49 -25.06 -6.79
C ILE A 125 7.82 -24.52 -5.53
N GLU A 126 7.72 -25.34 -4.48
CA GLU A 126 7.14 -24.93 -3.20
C GLU A 126 7.95 -23.78 -2.56
N ARG A 127 9.28 -23.88 -2.52
CA ARG A 127 10.17 -22.81 -2.05
C ARG A 127 9.99 -21.55 -2.85
N ILE A 128 10.02 -21.61 -4.18
CA ILE A 128 9.81 -20.44 -5.04
C ILE A 128 8.46 -19.77 -4.70
N ASN A 129 7.39 -20.53 -4.52
CA ASN A 129 6.09 -19.98 -4.19
C ASN A 129 6.06 -19.33 -2.81
N ASN A 130 6.61 -19.99 -1.79
CA ASN A 130 6.61 -19.50 -0.41
C ASN A 130 7.49 -18.26 -0.25
N ASP A 131 8.71 -18.30 -0.78
CA ASP A 131 9.66 -17.19 -0.71
C ASP A 131 9.13 -15.97 -1.49
N THR A 132 8.55 -16.18 -2.67
CA THR A 132 7.95 -15.11 -3.45
C THR A 132 6.75 -14.47 -2.76
N ASN A 133 5.89 -15.27 -2.12
CA ASN A 133 4.77 -14.76 -1.34
C ASN A 133 5.26 -13.89 -0.17
N ASN A 134 6.27 -14.35 0.57
CA ASN A 134 6.83 -13.62 1.70
C ASN A 134 7.52 -12.33 1.24
N LEU A 135 8.30 -12.36 0.17
CA LEU A 135 8.95 -11.18 -0.40
C LEU A 135 7.92 -10.16 -0.90
N ALA A 136 6.93 -10.59 -1.69
CA ALA A 136 5.90 -9.70 -2.21
C ALA A 136 5.11 -9.04 -1.07
N LYS A 137 4.75 -9.81 -0.03
CA LYS A 137 4.05 -9.30 1.17
C LYS A 137 4.91 -8.30 1.94
N ASN A 138 6.20 -8.57 2.12
CA ASN A 138 7.09 -7.64 2.82
C ASN A 138 7.26 -6.32 2.05
N ILE A 139 7.39 -6.38 0.74
CA ILE A 139 7.49 -5.18 -0.12
C ILE A 139 6.20 -4.37 -0.07
N THR A 140 5.03 -5.01 -0.15
CA THR A 140 3.74 -4.31 -0.04
C THR A 140 3.52 -3.74 1.34
N ASN A 141 3.90 -4.42 2.41
CA ASN A 141 3.82 -3.89 3.77
C ASN A 141 4.72 -2.65 3.96
N LEU A 142 5.91 -2.64 3.35
CA LEU A 142 6.79 -1.45 3.37
C LEU A 142 6.16 -0.28 2.62
N LEU A 143 5.53 -0.52 1.47
CA LEU A 143 4.79 0.51 0.74
C LEU A 143 3.66 1.10 1.57
N ASP A 144 2.85 0.25 2.19
CA ASP A 144 1.75 0.65 3.06
C ASP A 144 2.25 1.48 4.25
N LEU A 145 3.35 1.06 4.86
CA LEU A 145 3.98 1.77 5.96
C LEU A 145 4.50 3.16 5.55
N LEU A 146 5.12 3.27 4.38
CA LEU A 146 5.57 4.55 3.83
C LEU A 146 4.40 5.50 3.56
N MET A 147 3.31 5.00 2.96
CA MET A 147 2.10 5.78 2.72
C MET A 147 1.46 6.23 4.03
N SER A 148 1.32 5.33 5.02
CA SER A 148 0.77 5.68 6.34
C SER A 148 1.62 6.72 7.08
N LEU A 149 2.95 6.69 6.95
CA LEU A 149 3.85 7.70 7.53
C LEU A 149 3.64 9.07 6.87
N LEU A 150 3.51 9.12 5.54
CA LEU A 150 3.23 10.38 4.83
C LEU A 150 1.91 10.99 5.29
N GLY A 151 0.87 10.18 5.48
CA GLY A 151 -0.41 10.61 6.01
C GLY A 151 -0.31 11.19 7.43
N ARG A 152 0.43 10.52 8.32
CA ARG A 152 0.63 10.98 9.70
C ARG A 152 1.45 12.26 9.78
N ILE A 153 2.49 12.40 8.97
CA ILE A 153 3.29 13.64 8.90
C ILE A 153 2.40 14.79 8.44
N GLY A 154 1.55 14.58 7.43
CA GLY A 154 0.58 15.58 6.99
C GLY A 154 -0.33 16.06 8.12
N LEU A 155 -0.82 15.15 8.97
CA LEU A 155 -1.68 15.48 10.13
C LEU A 155 -0.96 16.27 11.24
N ILE A 156 0.37 16.17 11.36
CA ILE A 156 1.14 16.93 12.38
C ILE A 156 1.28 18.39 11.95
N PHE A 157 1.31 18.67 10.66
CA PHE A 157 1.48 20.04 10.13
C PHE A 157 0.15 20.77 9.86
N ALA A 158 -0.98 20.14 10.16
CA ALA A 158 -2.34 20.70 10.04
C ALA A 158 -2.87 21.22 11.36
#